data_7ef0809663850a587fcca349735e4ade
#
_entry.id   7ef0809663850a587fcca349735e4ade
#
_cell.length_a   1.000
_cell.length_b   1.000
_cell.length_c   1.000
_cell.angle_alpha   90.00
_cell.angle_beta   90.00
_cell.angle_gamma   90.00
#
_symmetry.space_group_name_H-M   'P 1'
#
loop_
_entity.id
_entity.type
_entity.pdbx_description
1 polymer ?
#
loop_
_entity_poly.entity_id
_entity_poly.type
_entity_poly.pdbx_seq_one_letter_code
_entity_poly.pdbx_strand_id
1 'polypeptide(L)'
;MPWLCYAAGATLNDDIKSRYMDIRVGCGYDVHALAEGLRLVLCGVEVPHTKGCVAHSDGDVAIHAICDALLGALALGDIGKLFPDSDAKYKGIDSTLLLNEVVELIRSKGYSINNIDCTIAMQRPKLRPYIDTMRARLAEVMGIAVERVSIKATTTEHLGFEGREEGVSATAVVLLIEA
;
A
#
# COMPACT_ATOMS: atom_id res chain seq x y z
N MET A 1 1.81 39.24 21.41
CA MET A 1 2.39 38.71 20.17
C MET A 1 1.24 38.36 19.24
N PRO A 2 1.06 39.03 18.09
CA PRO A 2 -0.05 38.75 17.19
C PRO A 2 0.26 37.52 16.33
N TRP A 3 -0.66 36.58 16.34
CA TRP A 3 -0.67 35.45 15.43
C TRP A 3 -0.91 35.99 14.02
N LEU A 4 0.06 35.83 13.13
CA LEU A 4 -0.16 36.08 11.70
C LEU A 4 -1.14 35.03 11.17
N CYS A 5 -2.37 35.47 10.89
CA CYS A 5 -3.27 34.73 10.02
C CYS A 5 -2.62 34.68 8.64
N TYR A 6 -2.22 33.49 8.20
CA TYR A 6 -1.87 33.27 6.80
C TYR A 6 -3.14 33.48 5.97
N ALA A 7 -3.17 34.56 5.21
CA ALA A 7 -4.21 34.83 4.27
C ALA A 7 -4.26 33.71 3.21
N ALA A 8 -5.39 33.03 3.14
CA ALA A 8 -5.72 32.15 2.02
C ALA A 8 -5.71 33.00 0.74
N GLY A 9 -4.78 32.73 -0.18
CA GLY A 9 -4.80 33.38 -1.50
C GLY A 9 -3.46 33.78 -2.12
N ALA A 10 -2.31 33.47 -1.52
CA ALA A 10 -1.05 33.65 -2.24
C ALA A 10 -0.85 32.48 -3.20
N THR A 11 -1.26 32.66 -4.47
CA THR A 11 -0.76 31.81 -5.56
C THR A 11 0.74 32.02 -5.62
N LEU A 12 1.51 30.96 -5.33
CA LEU A 12 2.96 30.96 -5.58
C LEU A 12 3.17 31.36 -7.03
N ASN A 13 4.04 32.38 -7.23
CA ASN A 13 4.40 32.88 -8.55
C ASN A 13 4.85 31.67 -9.40
N ASP A 14 4.42 31.55 -10.66
CA ASP A 14 4.73 30.40 -11.53
C ASP A 14 6.24 30.18 -11.67
N ASP A 15 7.06 31.22 -11.53
CA ASP A 15 8.52 31.16 -11.48
C ASP A 15 9.07 30.46 -10.23
N ILE A 16 8.31 30.42 -9.13
CA ILE A 16 8.67 29.69 -7.91
C ILE A 16 8.24 28.24 -8.03
N LYS A 17 7.08 27.96 -8.61
CA LYS A 17 6.60 26.60 -8.89
C LYS A 17 7.55 25.83 -9.79
N SER A 18 8.19 26.49 -10.78
CA SER A 18 9.15 25.85 -11.69
C SER A 18 10.48 25.45 -11.01
N ARG A 19 10.73 25.88 -9.77
CA ARG A 19 11.98 25.60 -9.03
C ARG A 19 11.86 24.46 -8.02
N TYR A 20 10.66 24.01 -7.68
CA TYR A 20 10.46 22.98 -6.67
C TYR A 20 9.60 21.86 -7.25
N MET A 21 10.16 20.66 -7.29
CA MET A 21 9.41 19.44 -7.57
C MET A 21 8.40 19.23 -6.44
N ASP A 22 7.10 19.06 -6.76
CA ASP A 22 6.10 18.71 -5.75
C ASP A 22 6.27 17.24 -5.35
N ILE A 23 6.68 17.03 -4.12
CA ILE A 23 6.94 15.71 -3.54
C ILE A 23 5.85 15.43 -2.51
N ARG A 24 5.22 14.26 -2.61
CA ARG A 24 4.18 13.79 -1.69
C ARG A 24 4.61 12.50 -1.03
N VAL A 25 4.39 12.39 0.27
CA VAL A 25 4.61 11.18 1.06
C VAL A 25 3.28 10.68 1.58
N GLY A 26 3.05 9.38 1.45
CA GLY A 26 1.91 8.71 2.06
C GLY A 26 2.35 7.53 2.90
N CYS A 27 1.57 7.23 3.94
CA CYS A 27 1.73 6.07 4.78
C CYS A 27 0.40 5.32 4.85
N GLY A 28 0.45 4.01 4.71
CA GLY A 28 -0.70 3.12 4.84
C GLY A 28 -0.39 1.99 5.82
N TYR A 29 -1.42 1.53 6.50
CA TYR A 29 -1.38 0.39 7.41
C TYR A 29 -2.64 -0.44 7.23
N ASP A 30 -2.46 -1.75 7.14
CA ASP A 30 -3.59 -2.69 7.10
C ASP A 30 -3.30 -3.94 7.93
N VAL A 31 -4.35 -4.62 8.37
CA VAL A 31 -4.28 -5.82 9.20
C VAL A 31 -5.42 -6.77 8.86
N HIS A 32 -5.09 -8.05 8.71
CA HIS A 32 -6.08 -9.10 8.50
C HIS A 32 -5.91 -10.24 9.50
N ALA A 33 -7.03 -10.78 9.97
CA ALA A 33 -7.05 -12.03 10.73
C ALA A 33 -6.66 -13.20 9.82
N LEU A 34 -6.01 -14.22 10.40
CA LEU A 34 -5.65 -15.46 9.72
C LEU A 34 -6.61 -16.60 10.13
N ALA A 35 -7.06 -17.38 9.15
CA ALA A 35 -7.87 -18.59 9.39
C ALA A 35 -7.37 -19.77 8.56
N GLU A 36 -7.56 -20.98 9.11
CA GLU A 36 -7.19 -22.23 8.44
C GLU A 36 -7.98 -22.45 7.13
N GLY A 37 -7.32 -23.07 6.15
CA GLY A 37 -7.94 -23.48 4.89
C GLY A 37 -8.20 -22.35 3.88
N LEU A 38 -7.75 -21.13 4.18
CA LEU A 38 -7.76 -20.01 3.24
C LEU A 38 -6.41 -19.91 2.53
N ARG A 39 -6.43 -19.32 1.33
CA ARG A 39 -5.20 -18.99 0.59
C ARG A 39 -4.52 -17.78 1.23
N LEU A 40 -3.20 -17.80 1.31
CA LEU A 40 -2.42 -16.65 1.72
C LEU A 40 -1.85 -15.97 0.47
N VAL A 41 -2.32 -14.75 0.19
CA VAL A 41 -1.82 -13.91 -0.90
C VAL A 41 -1.16 -12.68 -0.30
N LEU A 42 0.07 -12.39 -0.70
CA LEU A 42 0.84 -11.22 -0.25
C LEU A 42 1.58 -10.60 -1.44
N CYS A 43 1.40 -9.31 -1.68
CA CYS A 43 1.97 -8.58 -2.82
C CYS A 43 1.61 -9.22 -4.19
N GLY A 44 0.40 -9.77 -4.33
CA GLY A 44 -0.06 -10.47 -5.52
C GLY A 44 0.59 -11.83 -5.76
N VAL A 45 1.24 -12.41 -4.74
CA VAL A 45 1.91 -13.72 -4.79
C VAL A 45 1.26 -14.67 -3.79
N GLU A 46 0.86 -15.86 -4.26
CA GLU A 46 0.38 -16.91 -3.37
C GLU A 46 1.55 -17.54 -2.61
N VAL A 47 1.45 -17.51 -1.30
CA VAL A 47 2.46 -18.06 -0.38
C VAL A 47 1.91 -19.36 0.24
N PRO A 48 2.56 -20.52 0.04
CA PRO A 48 2.12 -21.78 0.63
C PRO A 48 2.07 -21.71 2.16
N HIS A 49 0.88 -21.86 2.73
CA HIS A 49 0.64 -21.89 4.17
C HIS A 49 -0.69 -22.58 4.48
N THR A 50 -0.88 -23.03 5.72
CA THR A 50 -2.16 -23.64 6.16
C THR A 50 -3.25 -22.63 6.45
N LYS A 51 -2.87 -21.38 6.71
CA LYS A 51 -3.76 -20.24 6.98
C LYS A 51 -3.65 -19.20 5.90
N GLY A 52 -4.77 -18.49 5.66
CA GLY A 52 -4.81 -17.30 4.81
C GLY A 52 -5.65 -16.20 5.45
N CYS A 53 -5.65 -15.03 4.82
CA CYS A 53 -6.33 -13.85 5.34
C CYS A 53 -7.85 -13.96 5.25
N VAL A 54 -8.54 -13.55 6.31
CA VAL A 54 -10.00 -13.35 6.30
C VAL A 54 -10.28 -11.94 5.80
N ALA A 55 -10.84 -11.82 4.60
CA ALA A 55 -11.12 -10.54 3.98
C ALA A 55 -12.32 -10.62 3.01
N HIS A 56 -12.80 -9.47 2.54
CA HIS A 56 -13.81 -9.39 1.49
C HIS A 56 -13.19 -9.65 0.08
N SER A 57 -11.94 -9.19 -0.14
CA SER A 57 -11.12 -9.44 -1.34
C SER A 57 -10.33 -10.76 -1.22
N ASP A 58 -9.19 -10.87 -1.91
CA ASP A 58 -8.21 -11.95 -1.73
C ASP A 58 -7.39 -11.83 -0.43
N GLY A 59 -7.54 -10.71 0.32
CA GLY A 59 -6.93 -10.46 1.61
C GLY A 59 -5.44 -10.07 1.55
N ASP A 60 -4.99 -9.51 0.44
CA ASP A 60 -3.61 -9.04 0.33
C ASP A 60 -3.36 -7.76 1.15
N VAL A 61 -3.05 -7.95 2.41
CA VAL A 61 -2.81 -6.88 3.39
C VAL A 61 -1.70 -5.92 2.96
N ALA A 62 -0.71 -6.40 2.20
CA ALA A 62 0.40 -5.57 1.74
C ALA A 62 -0.06 -4.63 0.62
N ILE A 63 -0.82 -5.13 -0.35
CA ILE A 63 -1.40 -4.29 -1.41
C ILE A 63 -2.38 -3.28 -0.84
N HIS A 64 -3.22 -3.65 0.14
CA HIS A 64 -4.14 -2.70 0.77
C HIS A 64 -3.39 -1.55 1.46
N ALA A 65 -2.34 -1.86 2.23
CA ALA A 65 -1.49 -0.83 2.84
C ALA A 65 -0.81 0.07 1.80
N ILE A 66 -0.36 -0.49 0.66
CA ILE A 66 0.22 0.29 -0.44
C ILE A 66 -0.83 1.21 -1.09
N CYS A 67 -2.05 0.71 -1.33
CA CYS A 67 -3.14 1.53 -1.86
C CYS A 67 -3.46 2.70 -0.95
N ASP A 68 -3.57 2.47 0.36
CA ASP A 68 -3.82 3.52 1.35
C ASP A 68 -2.70 4.55 1.38
N ALA A 69 -1.44 4.10 1.29
CA ALA A 69 -0.30 5.01 1.21
C ALA A 69 -0.36 5.89 -0.05
N LEU A 70 -0.69 5.32 -1.21
CA LEU A 70 -0.83 6.05 -2.48
C LEU A 70 -1.96 7.08 -2.42
N LEU A 71 -3.14 6.68 -1.94
CA LEU A 71 -4.29 7.56 -1.80
C LEU A 71 -4.04 8.66 -0.78
N GLY A 72 -3.46 8.30 0.37
CA GLY A 72 -3.12 9.23 1.44
C GLY A 72 -2.12 10.29 1.02
N ALA A 73 -1.14 9.96 0.16
CA ALA A 73 -0.15 10.90 -0.37
C ALA A 73 -0.81 12.09 -1.11
N LEU A 74 -1.95 11.88 -1.74
CA LEU A 74 -2.71 12.91 -2.46
C LEU A 74 -3.99 13.36 -1.72
N ALA A 75 -4.16 12.99 -0.45
CA ALA A 75 -5.33 13.32 0.37
C ALA A 75 -6.67 12.85 -0.26
N LEU A 76 -6.67 11.70 -0.94
CA LEU A 76 -7.84 11.13 -1.61
C LEU A 76 -8.71 10.25 -0.70
N GLY A 77 -8.24 9.99 0.52
CA GLY A 77 -8.87 9.11 1.50
C GLY A 77 -8.18 7.76 1.54
N ASP A 78 -8.94 6.69 1.64
CA ASP A 78 -8.49 5.31 1.79
C ASP A 78 -9.11 4.37 0.75
N ILE A 79 -8.64 3.12 0.77
CA ILE A 79 -9.11 2.07 -0.15
C ILE A 79 -10.60 1.77 0.04
N GLY A 80 -11.12 1.83 1.26
CA GLY A 80 -12.52 1.57 1.57
C GLY A 80 -13.49 2.59 0.98
N LYS A 81 -13.01 3.83 0.76
CA LYS A 81 -13.78 4.88 0.06
C LYS A 81 -13.90 4.59 -1.44
N LEU A 82 -12.84 4.07 -2.08
CA LEU A 82 -12.84 3.72 -3.50
C LEU A 82 -13.54 2.40 -3.78
N PHE A 83 -13.35 1.41 -2.93
CA PHE A 83 -13.77 0.01 -3.10
C PHE A 83 -14.50 -0.46 -1.84
N PRO A 84 -15.73 0.00 -1.60
CA PRO A 84 -16.45 -0.32 -0.37
C PRO A 84 -16.77 -1.82 -0.28
N ASP A 85 -16.56 -2.41 0.89
CA ASP A 85 -16.85 -3.83 1.18
C ASP A 85 -18.33 -4.18 1.00
N SER A 86 -19.23 -3.20 1.02
CA SER A 86 -20.66 -3.36 0.75
C SER A 86 -20.99 -3.64 -0.72
N ASP A 87 -20.05 -3.40 -1.65
CA ASP A 87 -20.26 -3.64 -3.07
C ASP A 87 -19.81 -5.06 -3.43
N ALA A 88 -20.80 -5.88 -3.80
CA ALA A 88 -20.58 -7.29 -4.20
C ALA A 88 -19.59 -7.46 -5.37
N LYS A 89 -19.35 -6.41 -6.16
CA LYS A 89 -18.39 -6.38 -7.27
C LYS A 89 -16.97 -6.72 -6.79
N TYR A 90 -16.63 -6.37 -5.55
CA TYR A 90 -15.27 -6.56 -5.01
C TYR A 90 -15.11 -7.83 -4.19
N LYS A 91 -16.14 -8.66 -4.09
CA LYS A 91 -16.06 -9.93 -3.35
C LYS A 91 -15.08 -10.89 -4.01
N GLY A 92 -14.03 -11.27 -3.28
CA GLY A 92 -12.97 -12.17 -3.76
C GLY A 92 -12.09 -11.59 -4.88
N ILE A 93 -12.11 -10.27 -5.08
CA ILE A 93 -11.32 -9.62 -6.11
C ILE A 93 -9.81 -9.78 -5.84
N ASP A 94 -9.04 -9.94 -6.91
CA ASP A 94 -7.58 -9.86 -6.89
C ASP A 94 -7.15 -8.42 -6.57
N SER A 95 -6.45 -8.22 -5.45
CA SER A 95 -6.03 -6.89 -4.98
C SER A 95 -5.04 -6.21 -5.94
N THR A 96 -4.39 -6.95 -6.84
CA THR A 96 -3.55 -6.33 -7.89
C THR A 96 -4.38 -5.48 -8.86
N LEU A 97 -5.66 -5.82 -9.07
CA LEU A 97 -6.58 -5.02 -9.88
C LEU A 97 -6.93 -3.71 -9.16
N LEU A 98 -7.15 -3.77 -7.83
CA LEU A 98 -7.38 -2.58 -7.01
C LEU A 98 -6.17 -1.65 -7.05
N LEU A 99 -4.96 -2.21 -6.89
CA LEU A 99 -3.71 -1.46 -6.98
C LEU A 99 -3.56 -0.78 -8.34
N ASN A 100 -3.86 -1.48 -9.42
CA ASN A 100 -3.79 -0.91 -10.77
C ASN A 100 -4.75 0.29 -10.92
N GLU A 101 -6.00 0.18 -10.44
CA GLU A 101 -6.97 1.29 -10.48
C GLU A 101 -6.47 2.49 -9.65
N VAL A 102 -5.87 2.25 -8.47
CA VAL A 102 -5.28 3.32 -7.66
C VAL A 102 -4.11 3.98 -8.39
N VAL A 103 -3.21 3.20 -9.01
CA VAL A 103 -2.08 3.74 -9.79
C VAL A 103 -2.55 4.62 -10.94
N GLU A 104 -3.57 4.19 -11.69
CA GLU A 104 -4.16 5.01 -12.76
C GLU A 104 -4.79 6.30 -12.22
N LEU A 105 -5.43 6.24 -11.05
CA LEU A 105 -5.95 7.45 -10.40
C LEU A 105 -4.82 8.43 -10.03
N ILE A 106 -3.71 7.94 -9.45
CA ILE A 106 -2.54 8.76 -9.11
C ILE A 106 -1.96 9.43 -10.37
N ARG A 107 -1.79 8.67 -11.45
CA ARG A 107 -1.33 9.17 -12.75
C ARG A 107 -2.25 10.24 -13.33
N SER A 108 -3.57 10.04 -13.23
CA SER A 108 -4.57 11.02 -13.69
C SER A 108 -4.52 12.36 -12.95
N LYS A 109 -3.93 12.36 -11.73
CA LYS A 109 -3.70 13.57 -10.93
C LYS A 109 -2.36 14.24 -11.24
N GLY A 110 -1.59 13.75 -12.21
CA GLY A 110 -0.30 14.31 -12.61
C GLY A 110 0.86 13.88 -11.73
N TYR A 111 0.74 12.74 -11.02
CA TYR A 111 1.81 12.21 -10.19
C TYR A 111 2.30 10.86 -10.66
N SER A 112 3.56 10.57 -10.37
CA SER A 112 4.19 9.27 -10.58
C SER A 112 4.76 8.72 -9.28
N ILE A 113 4.80 7.38 -9.18
CA ILE A 113 5.40 6.70 -8.03
C ILE A 113 6.91 6.77 -8.16
N ASN A 114 7.58 7.45 -7.22
CA ASN A 114 9.04 7.46 -7.18
C ASN A 114 9.58 6.17 -6.57
N ASN A 115 9.08 5.79 -5.39
CA ASN A 115 9.40 4.51 -4.76
C ASN A 115 8.34 4.13 -3.73
N ILE A 116 8.35 2.86 -3.35
CA ILE A 116 7.60 2.32 -2.22
C ILE A 116 8.52 1.53 -1.29
N ASP A 117 8.19 1.53 0.00
CA ASP A 117 8.80 0.70 1.02
C ASP A 117 7.68 0.09 1.88
N CYS A 118 7.53 -1.23 1.85
CA CYS A 118 6.51 -1.95 2.59
C CYS A 118 7.14 -2.98 3.52
N THR A 119 6.66 -3.03 4.75
CA THR A 119 7.06 -4.01 5.77
C THR A 119 5.86 -4.85 6.15
N ILE A 120 6.00 -6.18 6.04
CA ILE A 120 5.00 -7.16 6.42
C ILE A 120 5.43 -7.78 7.76
N ALA A 121 4.58 -7.68 8.79
CA ALA A 121 4.80 -8.32 10.07
C ALA A 121 3.99 -9.63 10.15
N MET A 122 4.70 -10.77 10.16
CA MET A 122 4.09 -12.09 10.13
C MET A 122 5.02 -13.12 10.77
N GLN A 123 4.51 -13.94 11.70
CA GLN A 123 5.31 -14.95 12.39
C GLN A 123 5.68 -16.11 11.48
N ARG A 124 4.71 -16.61 10.71
CA ARG A 124 4.84 -17.71 9.72
C ARG A 124 3.92 -17.50 8.54
N PRO A 125 4.33 -17.99 7.33
CA PRO A 125 5.59 -18.63 6.98
C PRO A 125 6.75 -17.63 6.91
N LYS A 126 7.99 -18.09 6.71
CA LYS A 126 9.12 -17.22 6.41
C LYS A 126 8.96 -16.66 4.98
N LEU A 127 8.85 -15.35 4.85
CA LEU A 127 8.59 -14.68 3.56
C LEU A 127 9.84 -14.46 2.70
N ARG A 128 11.04 -14.60 3.28
CA ARG A 128 12.30 -14.35 2.56
C ARG A 128 12.38 -15.00 1.17
N PRO A 129 11.96 -16.26 0.95
CA PRO A 129 12.04 -16.88 -0.38
C PRO A 129 11.15 -16.22 -1.44
N TYR A 130 10.12 -15.47 -1.04
CA TYR A 130 9.12 -14.88 -1.93
C TYR A 130 9.35 -13.40 -2.22
N ILE A 131 10.21 -12.73 -1.45
CA ILE A 131 10.40 -11.26 -1.50
C ILE A 131 10.72 -10.76 -2.92
N ASP A 132 11.65 -11.43 -3.62
CA ASP A 132 12.05 -10.96 -4.96
C ASP A 132 10.90 -11.12 -5.98
N THR A 133 10.11 -12.20 -5.87
CA THR A 133 8.90 -12.40 -6.70
C THR A 133 7.83 -11.35 -6.37
N MET A 134 7.61 -11.04 -5.08
CA MET A 134 6.69 -10.00 -4.62
C MET A 134 7.07 -8.63 -5.18
N ARG A 135 8.35 -8.27 -5.11
CA ARG A 135 8.87 -7.01 -5.66
C ARG A 135 8.65 -6.91 -7.17
N ALA A 136 8.97 -7.98 -7.90
CA ALA A 136 8.79 -8.03 -9.34
C ALA A 136 7.30 -7.91 -9.72
N ARG A 137 6.40 -8.61 -9.01
CA ARG A 137 4.96 -8.54 -9.24
C ARG A 137 4.39 -7.14 -9.00
N LEU A 138 4.74 -6.51 -7.90
CA LEU A 138 4.30 -5.14 -7.61
C LEU A 138 4.86 -4.13 -8.62
N ALA A 139 6.13 -4.25 -9.01
CA ALA A 139 6.75 -3.40 -10.01
C ALA A 139 6.03 -3.50 -11.37
N GLU A 140 5.66 -4.73 -11.78
CA GLU A 140 4.85 -4.99 -12.98
C GLU A 140 3.49 -4.29 -12.91
N VAL A 141 2.73 -4.51 -11.83
CA VAL A 141 1.39 -3.93 -11.64
C VAL A 141 1.43 -2.41 -11.63
N MET A 142 2.42 -1.82 -10.94
CA MET A 142 2.57 -0.38 -10.84
C MET A 142 3.26 0.27 -12.05
N GLY A 143 3.82 -0.52 -12.96
CA GLY A 143 4.56 -0.02 -14.13
C GLY A 143 5.79 0.81 -13.76
N ILE A 144 6.53 0.39 -12.72
CA ILE A 144 7.77 1.04 -12.26
C ILE A 144 8.93 0.04 -12.23
N ALA A 145 10.16 0.55 -12.16
CA ALA A 145 11.34 -0.30 -12.06
C ALA A 145 11.38 -1.04 -10.70
N VAL A 146 11.83 -2.30 -10.70
CA VAL A 146 11.86 -3.15 -9.49
C VAL A 146 12.75 -2.58 -8.37
N GLU A 147 13.76 -1.79 -8.72
CA GLU A 147 14.66 -1.08 -7.79
C GLU A 147 13.92 -0.01 -6.96
N ARG A 148 12.73 0.41 -7.40
CA ARG A 148 11.87 1.36 -6.69
C ARG A 148 10.89 0.69 -5.73
N VAL A 149 10.91 -0.65 -5.65
CA VAL A 149 10.03 -1.47 -4.81
C VAL A 149 10.85 -2.16 -3.72
N SER A 150 10.66 -1.74 -2.48
CA SER A 150 11.23 -2.40 -1.30
C SER A 150 10.14 -3.17 -0.55
N ILE A 151 10.35 -4.47 -0.34
CA ILE A 151 9.52 -5.33 0.50
C ILE A 151 10.39 -5.94 1.57
N LYS A 152 9.99 -5.77 2.82
CA LYS A 152 10.64 -6.34 4.00
C LYS A 152 9.65 -7.20 4.77
N ALA A 153 10.13 -8.22 5.43
CA ALA A 153 9.33 -9.03 6.32
C ALA A 153 10.01 -9.14 7.68
N THR A 154 9.21 -9.08 8.73
CA THR A 154 9.68 -9.25 10.10
C THR A 154 8.74 -10.18 10.88
N THR A 155 9.27 -10.83 11.91
CA THR A 155 8.45 -11.42 12.97
C THR A 155 8.27 -10.39 14.08
N THR A 156 7.31 -10.63 14.97
CA THR A 156 7.16 -9.83 16.19
C THR A 156 7.72 -10.56 17.43
N GLU A 157 8.63 -11.51 17.22
CA GLU A 157 9.27 -12.31 18.28
C GLU A 157 8.25 -12.98 19.21
N HIS A 158 7.19 -13.55 18.61
CA HIS A 158 6.04 -14.17 19.30
C HIS A 158 5.18 -13.19 20.14
N LEU A 159 5.36 -11.89 20.00
CA LEU A 159 4.55 -10.87 20.65
C LEU A 159 3.35 -10.46 19.77
N GLY A 160 2.27 -10.05 20.42
CA GLY A 160 1.08 -9.55 19.73
C GLY A 160 0.31 -10.63 18.97
N PHE A 161 -0.65 -10.22 18.16
CA PHE A 161 -1.49 -11.11 17.36
C PHE A 161 -0.72 -11.74 16.18
N GLU A 162 0.25 -11.01 15.61
CA GLU A 162 1.14 -11.57 14.57
C GLU A 162 1.99 -12.69 15.15
N GLY A 163 2.56 -12.46 16.34
CA GLY A 163 3.41 -13.43 17.03
C GLY A 163 2.66 -14.70 17.46
N ARG A 164 1.35 -14.60 17.71
CA ARG A 164 0.48 -15.75 17.98
C ARG A 164 -0.15 -16.37 16.73
N GLU A 165 0.23 -15.89 15.54
CA GLU A 165 -0.31 -16.37 14.24
C GLU A 165 -1.84 -16.22 14.13
N GLU A 166 -2.39 -15.18 14.76
CA GLU A 166 -3.82 -14.82 14.71
C GLU A 166 -4.11 -13.83 13.56
N GLY A 167 -3.09 -13.12 13.09
CA GLY A 167 -3.20 -12.13 12.04
C GLY A 167 -1.85 -11.79 11.40
N VAL A 168 -1.91 -10.98 10.38
CA VAL A 168 -0.80 -10.38 9.65
C VAL A 168 -1.06 -8.89 9.49
N SER A 169 -0.02 -8.07 9.60
CA SER A 169 -0.11 -6.63 9.33
C SER A 169 0.93 -6.18 8.32
N ALA A 170 0.63 -5.09 7.64
CA ALA A 170 1.55 -4.44 6.72
C ALA A 170 1.54 -2.92 6.92
N THR A 171 2.72 -2.32 6.80
CA THR A 171 2.90 -0.87 6.76
C THR A 171 3.61 -0.51 5.48
N ALA A 172 3.07 0.44 4.74
CA ALA A 172 3.67 0.94 3.51
C ALA A 172 3.94 2.44 3.59
N VAL A 173 5.05 2.87 3.01
CA VAL A 173 5.37 4.27 2.77
C VAL A 173 5.64 4.45 1.28
N VAL A 174 5.08 5.50 0.70
CA VAL A 174 5.26 5.83 -0.70
C VAL A 174 5.79 7.25 -0.85
N LEU A 175 6.60 7.47 -1.86
CA LEU A 175 6.98 8.78 -2.34
C LEU A 175 6.41 8.97 -3.75
N LEU A 176 5.61 10.01 -3.92
CA LEU A 176 5.13 10.46 -5.22
C LEU A 176 5.88 11.74 -5.64
N ILE A 177 6.04 11.91 -6.93
CA ILE A 177 6.59 13.12 -7.54
C ILE A 177 5.64 13.59 -8.64
N GLU A 178 5.54 14.88 -8.83
CA GLU A 178 4.84 15.47 -9.97
C GLU A 178 5.49 14.98 -11.28
N ALA A 179 4.65 14.54 -12.26
CA ALA A 179 5.05 13.88 -13.50
C ALA A 179 5.41 14.87 -14.61
#